data_18e274b2947c0ce4aea175fcdc47d7bb
#
_entry.id   18e274b2947c0ce4aea175fcdc47d7bb
#
_cell.length_a   1.000
_cell.length_b   1.000
_cell.length_c   1.000
_cell.angle_alpha   90.00
_cell.angle_beta   90.00
_cell.angle_gamma   90.00
#
_symmetry.space_group_name_H-M   'P 1'
#
loop_
_entity.id
_entity.type
_entity.pdbx_description
1 polymer ?
#
loop_
_entity_poly.entity_id
_entity_poly.type
_entity_poly.pdbx_seq_one_letter_code
_entity_poly.pdbx_strand_id
1 'polypeptide(L)' 'MVKKIVLIILLSNGELSLPSFSFEGTIHECFAYGDKLGTELATYNDERNTWFLKDGIGTWQGFICQ' A
#
# COMPACT_ATOMS: atom_id res chain seq x y z
N MET A 1 -1.06 -20.42 -0.09
CA MET A 1 -1.97 -19.48 -0.74
C MET A 1 -2.14 -18.23 0.12
N VAL A 2 -2.09 -17.07 -0.51
CA VAL A 2 -2.29 -15.81 0.20
C VAL A 2 -3.77 -15.62 0.54
N LYS A 3 -4.04 -15.20 1.78
CA LYS A 3 -5.42 -15.02 2.29
C LYS A 3 -5.79 -13.56 2.50
N LYS A 4 -4.79 -12.69 2.67
CA LYS A 4 -5.05 -11.26 2.87
C LYS A 4 -3.86 -10.43 2.43
N ILE A 5 -4.14 -9.15 2.17
CA ILE A 5 -3.13 -8.15 1.88
C ILE A 5 -3.24 -7.05 2.93
N VAL A 6 -2.10 -6.66 3.51
CA VAL A 6 -2.03 -5.60 4.50
C VAL A 6 -1.27 -4.43 3.90
N LEU A 7 -1.88 -3.27 3.84
CA LEU A 7 -1.23 -2.06 3.33
C LEU A 7 -0.46 -1.39 4.46
N ILE A 8 0.67 -0.77 4.12
CA ILE A 8 1.50 -0.06 5.09
C ILE A 8 1.46 1.42 4.72
N ILE A 9 0.82 2.22 5.56
CA ILE A 9 0.62 3.64 5.32
C ILE A 9 1.15 4.41 6.53
N LEU A 10 2.04 5.38 6.28
CA LEU A 10 2.50 6.28 7.32
C LEU A 10 1.65 7.55 7.27
N LEU A 11 0.85 7.77 8.30
CA LEU A 11 -0.03 8.93 8.39
C LEU A 11 0.78 10.20 8.65
N SER A 12 0.19 11.34 8.31
CA SER A 12 0.85 12.64 8.47
C SER A 12 1.14 13.00 9.93
N ASN A 13 0.44 12.36 10.88
CA ASN A 13 0.71 12.55 12.32
C ASN A 13 1.82 11.63 12.85
N GLY A 14 2.45 10.83 11.99
CA GLY A 14 3.52 9.92 12.36
C GLY A 14 3.09 8.52 12.77
N GLU A 15 1.80 8.24 12.79
CA GLU A 15 1.30 6.91 13.12
C GLU A 15 1.27 6.01 11.90
N LEU A 16 1.43 4.70 12.11
CA LEU A 16 1.27 3.71 11.06
C LEU A 16 -0.18 3.26 10.99
N SER A 17 -0.69 3.18 9.78
CA SER A 17 -2.00 2.59 9.50
C SER A 17 -1.77 1.31 8.70
N LEU A 18 -2.39 0.22 9.14
CA LEU A 18 -2.19 -1.10 8.54
C LEU A 18 -3.53 -1.72 8.12
N PRO A 19 -4.26 -1.10 7.19
CA PRO A 19 -5.53 -1.66 6.75
C PRO A 19 -5.30 -2.99 6.05
N SER A 20 -6.15 -3.96 6.34
CA SER A 20 -6.06 -5.27 5.70
C SER A 20 -7.33 -5.60 4.95
N PHE A 21 -7.18 -6.33 3.87
CA PHE A 21 -8.29 -6.73 2.99
C PHE A 21 -8.17 -8.20 2.67
N SER A 22 -9.31 -8.86 2.52
CA SER A 22 -9.34 -10.25 2.07
C SER A 22 -8.81 -10.33 0.65
N PHE A 23 -7.98 -11.33 0.41
CA PHE A 23 -7.43 -11.61 -0.91
C PHE A 23 -7.20 -13.11 -1.02
N GLU A 24 -7.60 -13.72 -2.11
CA GLU A 24 -7.31 -15.12 -2.37
C GLU A 24 -6.55 -15.25 -3.68
N GLY A 25 -5.38 -15.90 -3.62
CA GLY A 25 -4.56 -16.10 -4.80
C GLY A 25 -3.15 -16.51 -4.44
N THR A 26 -2.30 -16.59 -5.46
CA THR A 26 -0.89 -16.90 -5.29
C THR A 26 -0.14 -15.66 -4.78
N ILE A 27 1.09 -15.86 -4.31
CA ILE A 27 1.95 -14.75 -3.89
C ILE A 27 2.22 -13.78 -5.05
N HIS A 28 2.38 -14.30 -6.27
CA HIS A 28 2.60 -13.47 -7.46
C HIS A 28 1.37 -12.61 -7.77
N GLU A 29 0.19 -13.19 -7.65
CA GLU A 29 -1.06 -12.45 -7.86
C GLU A 29 -1.23 -11.35 -6.80
N CYS A 30 -0.87 -11.65 -5.56
CA CYS A 30 -0.93 -10.67 -4.48
C CYS A 30 0.04 -9.51 -4.72
N PHE A 31 1.26 -9.80 -5.14
CA PHE A 31 2.24 -8.75 -5.45
C PHE A 31 1.76 -7.85 -6.58
N ALA A 32 1.21 -8.43 -7.64
CA ALA A 32 0.67 -7.65 -8.76
C ALA A 32 -0.48 -6.75 -8.29
N TYR A 33 -1.36 -7.29 -7.45
CA TYR A 33 -2.49 -6.53 -6.92
C TYR A 33 -2.02 -5.39 -6.01
N GLY A 34 -1.05 -5.66 -5.13
CA GLY A 34 -0.49 -4.64 -4.24
C GLY A 34 0.19 -3.51 -5.00
N ASP A 35 0.97 -3.83 -6.03
CA ASP A 35 1.60 -2.82 -6.88
C ASP A 35 0.54 -1.96 -7.57
N LYS A 36 -0.52 -2.57 -8.07
CA LYS A 36 -1.62 -1.84 -8.69
C LYS A 36 -2.31 -0.90 -7.71
N LEU A 37 -2.57 -1.38 -6.48
CA LEU A 37 -3.16 -0.54 -5.44
C LEU A 37 -2.28 0.67 -5.14
N GLY A 38 -0.98 0.47 -5.03
CA GLY A 38 -0.04 1.57 -4.78
C GLY A 38 -0.11 2.64 -5.85
N THR A 39 -0.15 2.24 -7.12
CA THR A 39 -0.22 3.21 -8.23
C THR A 39 -1.58 3.88 -8.34
N GLU A 40 -2.64 3.22 -7.91
CA GLU A 40 -4.00 3.79 -7.93
C GLU A 40 -4.26 4.72 -6.75
N LEU A 41 -3.73 4.40 -5.57
CA LEU A 41 -4.00 5.13 -4.35
C LEU A 41 -3.00 6.24 -4.06
N ALA A 42 -1.82 6.21 -4.68
CA ALA A 42 -0.74 7.14 -4.38
C ALA A 42 -0.11 7.69 -5.65
N THR A 43 0.54 8.85 -5.51
CA THR A 43 1.29 9.50 -6.58
C THR A 43 2.73 9.65 -6.14
N TYR A 44 3.67 9.31 -7.02
CA TYR A 44 5.08 9.42 -6.72
C TYR A 44 5.55 10.87 -6.81
N ASN A 45 6.29 11.31 -5.80
CA ASN A 45 6.90 12.64 -5.77
C ASN A 45 8.41 12.48 -5.92
N ASP A 46 8.94 12.94 -7.06
CA ASP A 46 10.36 12.80 -7.37
C ASP A 46 11.27 13.59 -6.43
N GLU A 47 10.82 14.78 -6.02
CA GLU A 47 11.62 15.66 -5.16
C GLU A 47 11.83 15.06 -3.78
N ARG A 48 10.81 14.36 -3.26
CA ARG A 48 10.85 13.75 -1.93
C ARG A 48 11.14 12.26 -1.97
N ASN A 49 11.16 11.69 -3.19
CA ASN A 49 11.39 10.27 -3.41
C ASN A 49 10.40 9.42 -2.57
N THR A 50 9.14 9.81 -2.59
CA THR A 50 8.11 9.23 -1.74
C THR A 50 6.78 9.13 -2.50
N TRP A 51 6.01 8.11 -2.20
CA TRP A 51 4.64 7.94 -2.72
C TRP A 51 3.66 8.56 -1.74
N PHE A 52 3.00 9.65 -2.14
CA PHE A 52 1.98 10.31 -1.34
C PHE A 52 0.60 9.82 -1.73
N LEU A 53 -0.23 9.49 -0.72
CA LEU A 53 -1.61 9.12 -0.98
C LEU A 53 -2.38 10.28 -1.61
N LYS A 54 -3.22 9.97 -2.58
CA LYS A 54 -4.00 10.98 -3.31
C LYS A 54 -4.99 11.73 -2.43
N ASP A 55 -5.46 11.09 -1.36
CA ASP A 55 -6.38 11.70 -0.40
C ASP A 55 -5.68 12.61 0.63
N GLY A 56 -4.35 12.63 0.63
CA GLY A 56 -3.57 13.53 1.48
C GLY A 56 -3.40 13.09 2.93
N ILE A 57 -3.84 11.90 3.31
CA ILE A 57 -3.75 11.46 4.70
C ILE A 57 -2.38 10.94 5.10
N GLY A 58 -1.52 10.62 4.14
CA GLY A 58 -0.20 10.08 4.47
C GLY A 58 0.58 9.62 3.25
N THR A 59 1.57 8.76 3.50
CA THR A 59 2.44 8.22 2.48
C THR A 59 2.31 6.70 2.38
N TRP A 60 2.40 6.20 1.16
CA TRP A 60 2.36 4.76 0.88
C TRP A 60 3.75 4.17 1.12
N GLN A 61 3.84 3.19 2.01
CA GLN A 61 5.13 2.54 2.33
C GLN A 61 5.26 1.17 1.69
N GLY A 62 4.17 0.57 1.30
CA GLY A 62 4.19 -0.76 0.70
C GLY A 62 3.03 -1.62 1.18
N PHE A 63 3.22 -2.93 1.06
CA PHE A 63 2.19 -3.88 1.46
C PHE A 63 2.81 -5.22 1.84
N ILE A 64 2.04 -6.03 2.56
CA ILE A 64 2.44 -7.38 2.97
C ILE A 64 1.36 -8.35 2.50
N CYS A 65 1.77 -9.46 1.91
CA CYS A 65 0.88 -10.56 1.52
C CYS A 65 0.96 -11.67 2.57
N GLN A 66 -0.16 -12.03 3.13
CA GLN A 66 -0.21 -13.06 4.19
C GLN A 66 -1.20 -14.18 3.88
#